data_f3a3e5c8d62de13e2b7c67c8eeeb07f1
#
_entry.id   f3a3e5c8d62de13e2b7c67c8eeeb07f1
#
_cell.length_a   1.000
_cell.length_b   1.000
_cell.length_c   1.000
_cell.angle_alpha   90.00
_cell.angle_beta   90.00
_cell.angle_gamma   90.00
#
_symmetry.space_group_name_H-M   'P 1'
#
loop_
_entity.id
_entity.type
_entity.pdbx_description
1 polymer ?
#
loop_
_entity_poly.entity_id
_entity_poly.type
_entity_poly.pdbx_seq_one_letter_code
_entity_poly.pdbx_strand_id
1 'polypeptide(L)'
;MSVNMKNWQELKKPNGLEVKAGGDAKRKATFIAEPLERGFGLTLGNSLRRVLLSSLQGAAITSIKIENVLHEFSSLAGVREDVTDIVLNVKQIALRMEGEGPKRLQLSATGPGEVKAGDIAVTGDIEVMNKDLVICHLDEGATLNMELTADIGKGYVPAVSNRPIDAPIGLIPVDSLYSPVRQVSYKVDNARVGQELDYDKLSLVVETDGTVTPEDAVAYAARILQDQLTLFVHFEDGIPQPASPMIGLAAQPEESDANQLNRYLLKKVDELELSVRSANCLKNDNIIYIGDLVQKTEAEMLRTPNFGRKSLNEIKEVLSSMGLRLGMDIPGWPPENIEEMAKKLEQELLG
;
A
#
# COMPACT_ATOMS: atom_id res chain seq x y z
N MET A 1 -32.09 -23.47 16.76
CA MET A 1 -32.47 -22.19 16.14
C MET A 1 -31.41 -21.89 15.09
N SER A 2 -31.75 -22.07 13.82
CA SER A 2 -30.83 -21.67 12.75
C SER A 2 -30.82 -20.13 12.71
N VAL A 3 -29.83 -19.54 13.31
CA VAL A 3 -29.54 -18.11 13.11
C VAL A 3 -29.31 -17.93 11.61
N ASN A 4 -30.07 -17.02 11.01
CA ASN A 4 -29.94 -16.73 9.57
C ASN A 4 -28.57 -16.09 9.35
N MET A 5 -27.55 -16.90 9.08
CA MET A 5 -26.14 -16.50 9.00
C MET A 5 -25.82 -15.65 7.76
N LYS A 6 -26.80 -15.32 6.92
CA LYS A 6 -26.61 -14.61 5.66
C LYS A 6 -27.35 -13.27 5.58
N ASN A 7 -27.65 -12.66 6.71
CA ASN A 7 -28.40 -11.40 6.77
C ASN A 7 -27.74 -10.25 5.99
N TRP A 8 -26.40 -10.25 5.83
CA TRP A 8 -25.69 -9.23 5.05
C TRP A 8 -26.01 -9.28 3.54
N GLN A 9 -26.55 -10.40 3.02
CA GLN A 9 -26.96 -10.52 1.62
C GLN A 9 -28.27 -9.80 1.34
N GLU A 10 -29.13 -9.67 2.36
CA GLU A 10 -30.45 -9.02 2.29
C GLU A 10 -30.36 -7.50 2.42
N LEU A 11 -29.21 -6.97 2.90
CA LEU A 11 -29.02 -5.53 3.05
C LEU A 11 -29.08 -4.82 1.70
N LYS A 12 -29.81 -3.71 1.64
CA LYS A 12 -29.86 -2.85 0.47
C LYS A 12 -28.49 -2.21 0.25
N LYS A 13 -27.98 -2.37 -0.96
CA LYS A 13 -26.70 -1.81 -1.37
C LYS A 13 -26.95 -0.73 -2.43
N PRO A 14 -26.17 0.35 -2.44
CA PRO A 14 -26.24 1.34 -3.50
C PRO A 14 -25.92 0.68 -4.86
N ASN A 15 -26.65 1.07 -5.89
CA ASN A 15 -26.43 0.56 -7.25
C ASN A 15 -25.12 1.06 -7.88
N GLY A 16 -24.54 2.12 -7.32
CA GLY A 16 -23.28 2.74 -7.75
C GLY A 16 -22.94 3.94 -6.90
N LEU A 17 -21.75 4.46 -7.10
CA LEU A 17 -21.28 5.70 -6.50
C LEU A 17 -21.41 6.81 -7.53
N GLU A 18 -22.26 7.82 -7.25
CA GLU A 18 -22.35 9.00 -8.09
C GLU A 18 -21.22 9.97 -7.71
N VAL A 19 -20.41 10.38 -8.68
CA VAL A 19 -19.33 11.35 -8.48
C VAL A 19 -19.69 12.65 -9.14
N LYS A 20 -19.76 13.72 -8.34
CA LYS A 20 -19.94 15.10 -8.84
C LYS A 20 -18.64 15.85 -8.70
N ALA A 21 -18.07 16.24 -9.82
CA ALA A 21 -16.89 17.09 -9.85
C ALA A 21 -17.19 18.46 -9.23
N GLY A 22 -16.28 18.98 -8.44
CA GLY A 22 -16.32 20.36 -7.95
C GLY A 22 -15.82 21.36 -8.99
N GLY A 23 -15.57 22.60 -8.59
CA GLY A 23 -15.04 23.65 -9.47
C GLY A 23 -13.66 23.31 -10.06
N ASP A 24 -12.83 22.55 -9.33
CA ASP A 24 -11.60 21.92 -9.81
C ASP A 24 -11.75 20.40 -9.68
N ALA A 25 -12.08 19.74 -10.80
CA ALA A 25 -12.34 18.31 -10.84
C ALA A 25 -11.14 17.45 -10.40
N LYS A 26 -9.91 17.97 -10.49
CA LYS A 26 -8.69 17.26 -10.06
C LYS A 26 -8.45 17.35 -8.57
N ARG A 27 -9.04 18.32 -7.88
CA ARG A 27 -8.78 18.59 -6.47
C ARG A 27 -9.99 18.42 -5.58
N LYS A 28 -11.21 18.54 -6.11
CA LYS A 28 -12.44 18.50 -5.32
C LYS A 28 -13.53 17.69 -6.00
N ALA A 29 -14.09 16.72 -5.27
CA ALA A 29 -15.23 15.93 -5.72
C ALA A 29 -16.20 15.64 -4.58
N THR A 30 -17.46 15.43 -4.94
CA THR A 30 -18.52 15.00 -4.04
C THR A 30 -18.98 13.61 -4.45
N PHE A 31 -18.89 12.68 -3.53
CA PHE A 31 -19.29 11.28 -3.69
C PHE A 31 -20.65 11.08 -3.04
N ILE A 32 -21.61 10.55 -3.77
CA ILE A 32 -22.96 10.29 -3.28
C ILE A 32 -23.23 8.80 -3.37
N ALA A 33 -23.53 8.20 -2.21
CA ALA A 33 -23.93 6.81 -2.09
C ALA A 33 -25.36 6.75 -1.57
N GLU A 34 -26.28 6.23 -2.38
CA GLU A 34 -27.68 6.02 -2.04
C GLU A 34 -28.29 4.85 -2.84
N PRO A 35 -29.23 4.05 -2.29
CA PRO A 35 -29.63 4.03 -0.89
C PRO A 35 -28.68 3.19 -0.02
N LEU A 36 -28.51 3.58 1.23
CA LEU A 36 -27.83 2.83 2.27
C LEU A 36 -28.84 2.46 3.36
N GLU A 37 -28.65 1.34 4.02
CA GLU A 37 -29.43 1.02 5.21
C GLU A 37 -29.19 2.05 6.30
N ARG A 38 -30.23 2.28 7.11
CA ARG A 38 -30.23 3.28 8.19
C ARG A 38 -29.03 3.11 9.13
N GLY A 39 -28.28 4.20 9.33
CA GLY A 39 -27.08 4.26 10.15
C GLY A 39 -25.78 3.97 9.40
N PHE A 40 -25.82 3.30 8.24
CA PHE A 40 -24.61 3.04 7.45
C PHE A 40 -24.01 4.32 6.85
N GLY A 41 -24.84 5.33 6.53
CA GLY A 41 -24.35 6.62 6.09
C GLY A 41 -23.39 7.25 7.08
N LEU A 42 -23.73 7.26 8.37
CA LEU A 42 -22.87 7.77 9.43
C LEU A 42 -21.62 6.92 9.64
N THR A 43 -21.78 5.59 9.68
CA THR A 43 -20.68 4.64 9.90
C THR A 43 -19.63 4.75 8.80
N LEU A 44 -20.06 4.68 7.53
CA LEU A 44 -19.15 4.76 6.38
C LEU A 44 -18.54 6.16 6.23
N GLY A 45 -19.37 7.21 6.38
CA GLY A 45 -18.90 8.58 6.27
C GLY A 45 -17.82 8.92 7.29
N ASN A 46 -18.02 8.54 8.56
CA ASN A 46 -17.03 8.77 9.62
C ASN A 46 -15.76 7.92 9.41
N SER A 47 -15.91 6.64 9.07
CA SER A 47 -14.77 5.74 8.86
C SER A 47 -13.91 6.22 7.68
N LEU A 48 -14.52 6.51 6.53
CA LEU A 48 -13.81 7.02 5.36
C LEU A 48 -13.14 8.36 5.66
N ARG A 49 -13.82 9.30 6.31
CA ARG A 49 -13.24 10.58 6.69
C ARG A 49 -11.98 10.40 7.54
N ARG A 50 -12.01 9.53 8.54
CA ARG A 50 -10.87 9.28 9.42
C ARG A 50 -9.69 8.72 8.66
N VAL A 51 -9.92 7.69 7.81
CA VAL A 51 -8.84 7.05 7.03
C VAL A 51 -8.27 8.00 5.98
N LEU A 52 -9.13 8.77 5.29
CA LEU A 52 -8.70 9.78 4.32
C LEU A 52 -7.74 10.82 4.92
N LEU A 53 -8.01 11.28 6.15
CA LEU A 53 -7.20 12.31 6.80
C LEU A 53 -5.93 11.77 7.48
N SER A 54 -5.90 10.50 7.89
CA SER A 54 -4.82 9.96 8.73
C SER A 54 -3.94 8.90 8.08
N SER A 55 -4.45 8.17 7.10
CA SER A 55 -3.80 6.91 6.70
C SER A 55 -3.23 6.91 5.28
N LEU A 56 -3.59 7.90 4.47
CA LEU A 56 -3.05 8.04 3.13
C LEU A 56 -1.59 8.50 3.18
N GLN A 57 -0.79 7.94 2.28
CA GLN A 57 0.61 8.25 2.13
C GLN A 57 0.78 9.40 1.13
N GLY A 58 1.75 10.27 1.41
CA GLY A 58 2.14 11.35 0.53
C GLY A 58 3.59 11.75 0.72
N ALA A 59 4.03 12.76 0.00
CA ALA A 59 5.38 13.31 0.11
C ALA A 59 5.33 14.73 0.71
N ALA A 60 6.33 15.06 1.54
CA ALA A 60 6.46 16.39 2.11
C ALA A 60 7.93 16.75 2.33
N ILE A 61 8.21 18.04 2.46
CA ILE A 61 9.54 18.52 2.82
C ILE A 61 9.74 18.33 4.33
N THR A 62 10.85 17.69 4.69
CA THR A 62 11.23 17.36 6.08
C THR A 62 12.23 18.33 6.65
N SER A 63 13.11 18.88 5.83
CA SER A 63 14.11 19.85 6.24
C SER A 63 14.53 20.76 5.08
N ILE A 64 15.01 21.95 5.46
CA ILE A 64 15.62 22.89 4.52
C ILE A 64 16.99 23.33 5.04
N LYS A 65 17.85 23.70 4.13
CA LYS A 65 19.13 24.34 4.42
C LYS A 65 19.30 25.52 3.49
N ILE A 66 19.41 26.72 4.04
CA ILE A 66 19.61 27.94 3.27
C ILE A 66 21.05 28.39 3.47
N GLU A 67 21.70 28.82 2.41
CA GLU A 67 23.06 29.34 2.48
C GLU A 67 23.14 30.57 3.36
N ASN A 68 24.12 30.63 4.25
CA ASN A 68 24.35 31.71 5.22
C ASN A 68 23.26 31.85 6.31
N VAL A 69 22.40 30.85 6.51
CA VAL A 69 21.41 30.81 7.58
C VAL A 69 21.72 29.67 8.55
N LEU A 70 21.70 29.98 9.85
CA LEU A 70 22.02 29.05 10.93
C LEU A 70 20.76 28.49 11.62
N HIS A 71 19.69 29.28 11.70
CA HIS A 71 18.44 28.93 12.37
C HIS A 71 17.24 29.65 11.76
N GLU A 72 16.05 29.23 12.07
CA GLU A 72 14.79 29.71 11.53
C GLU A 72 14.43 31.15 11.88
N PHE A 73 15.01 31.70 12.96
CA PHE A 73 14.77 33.06 13.41
C PHE A 73 15.78 34.06 12.83
N SER A 74 16.30 33.80 11.67
CA SER A 74 17.21 34.69 10.95
C SER A 74 16.48 35.48 9.89
N SER A 75 17.03 36.59 9.45
CA SER A 75 16.65 37.30 8.24
C SER A 75 17.75 37.18 7.17
N LEU A 76 17.36 37.23 5.94
CA LEU A 76 18.25 37.19 4.77
C LEU A 76 18.33 38.56 4.13
N ALA A 77 19.55 39.04 3.89
CA ALA A 77 19.77 40.33 3.22
C ALA A 77 19.22 40.26 1.78
N GLY A 78 18.37 41.21 1.41
CA GLY A 78 17.76 41.28 0.09
C GLY A 78 16.60 40.31 -0.14
N VAL A 79 16.10 39.65 0.90
CA VAL A 79 14.86 38.86 0.90
C VAL A 79 13.85 39.58 1.76
N ARG A 80 12.62 39.71 1.23
CA ARG A 80 11.55 40.45 1.91
C ARG A 80 11.00 39.69 3.12
N GLU A 81 10.85 38.37 2.98
CA GLU A 81 10.31 37.47 4.00
C GLU A 81 11.43 37.02 4.94
N ASP A 82 11.07 36.83 6.20
CA ASP A 82 11.93 36.18 7.18
C ASP A 82 12.03 34.69 6.90
N VAL A 83 13.09 34.04 7.39
CA VAL A 83 13.28 32.58 7.21
C VAL A 83 12.10 31.79 7.77
N THR A 84 11.44 32.25 8.82
CA THR A 84 10.23 31.64 9.37
C THR A 84 9.08 31.63 8.36
N ASP A 85 8.88 32.75 7.65
CA ASP A 85 7.86 32.87 6.60
C ASP A 85 8.19 31.96 5.42
N ILE A 86 9.47 31.89 5.03
CA ILE A 86 9.95 30.95 3.99
C ILE A 86 9.62 29.51 4.39
N VAL A 87 9.89 29.11 5.64
CA VAL A 87 9.57 27.77 6.16
C VAL A 87 8.07 27.49 6.07
N LEU A 88 7.21 28.46 6.44
CA LEU A 88 5.76 28.33 6.38
C LEU A 88 5.26 28.19 4.95
N ASN A 89 5.87 28.88 3.98
CA ASN A 89 5.55 28.73 2.57
C ASN A 89 6.03 27.40 2.00
N VAL A 90 7.26 26.97 2.33
CA VAL A 90 7.81 25.69 1.93
C VAL A 90 6.97 24.51 2.43
N LYS A 91 6.43 24.59 3.63
CA LYS A 91 5.52 23.59 4.22
C LYS A 91 4.24 23.36 3.39
N GLN A 92 3.83 24.34 2.58
CA GLN A 92 2.62 24.27 1.74
C GLN A 92 2.89 23.67 0.36
N ILE A 93 4.14 23.36 0.02
CA ILE A 93 4.49 22.79 -1.28
C ILE A 93 3.91 21.37 -1.37
N ALA A 94 3.11 21.12 -2.40
CA ALA A 94 2.55 19.82 -2.69
C ALA A 94 3.47 19.06 -3.64
N LEU A 95 4.01 17.95 -3.17
CA LEU A 95 4.96 17.11 -3.90
C LEU A 95 4.36 15.75 -4.21
N ARG A 96 4.51 15.32 -5.47
CA ARG A 96 4.35 13.92 -5.85
C ARG A 96 5.75 13.33 -5.99
N MET A 97 6.02 12.23 -5.30
CA MET A 97 7.32 11.57 -5.32
C MET A 97 7.15 10.08 -5.60
N GLU A 98 7.93 9.56 -6.53
CA GLU A 98 8.02 8.13 -6.83
C GLU A 98 9.31 7.56 -6.26
N GLY A 99 9.26 6.30 -5.79
CA GLY A 99 10.40 5.63 -5.15
C GLY A 99 10.50 5.88 -3.65
N GLU A 100 11.39 5.18 -2.98
CA GLU A 100 11.56 5.21 -1.53
C GLU A 100 12.73 6.10 -1.09
N GLY A 101 12.64 6.59 0.15
CA GLY A 101 13.71 7.29 0.86
C GLY A 101 13.77 8.79 0.60
N PRO A 102 14.56 9.52 1.42
CA PRO A 102 14.68 10.95 1.31
C PRO A 102 15.42 11.37 0.05
N LYS A 103 14.87 12.36 -0.66
CA LYS A 103 15.46 12.94 -1.87
C LYS A 103 15.81 14.41 -1.63
N ARG A 104 16.90 14.84 -2.19
CA ARG A 104 17.36 16.24 -2.11
C ARG A 104 16.96 17.01 -3.35
N LEU A 105 16.43 18.19 -3.14
CA LEU A 105 16.03 19.16 -4.13
C LEU A 105 16.83 20.44 -3.94
N GLN A 106 17.08 21.17 -5.01
CA GLN A 106 17.79 22.44 -4.96
C GLN A 106 16.91 23.55 -5.53
N LEU A 107 16.96 24.70 -4.88
CA LEU A 107 16.35 25.93 -5.34
C LEU A 107 17.44 26.98 -5.39
N SER A 108 17.70 27.54 -6.59
CA SER A 108 18.63 28.63 -6.79
C SER A 108 17.92 29.72 -7.59
N ALA A 109 17.81 30.91 -7.00
CA ALA A 109 17.15 32.05 -7.62
C ALA A 109 17.97 33.30 -7.46
N THR A 110 17.88 34.19 -8.45
CA THR A 110 18.58 35.49 -8.47
C THR A 110 17.54 36.59 -8.68
N GLY A 111 17.53 37.59 -7.82
CA GLY A 111 16.59 38.70 -7.89
C GLY A 111 16.89 39.71 -9.01
N PRO A 112 15.98 40.66 -9.24
CA PRO A 112 14.76 40.88 -8.49
C PRO A 112 13.59 40.02 -9.00
N GLY A 113 12.70 39.53 -8.08
CA GLY A 113 11.49 38.81 -8.48
C GLY A 113 10.90 37.90 -7.42
N GLU A 114 9.80 37.27 -7.80
CA GLU A 114 9.14 36.22 -6.99
C GLU A 114 9.83 34.89 -7.21
N VAL A 115 10.16 34.21 -6.13
CA VAL A 115 10.64 32.81 -6.16
C VAL A 115 9.47 31.89 -5.92
N LYS A 116 9.20 31.02 -6.88
CA LYS A 116 8.05 30.11 -6.85
C LYS A 116 8.47 28.66 -6.59
N ALA A 117 7.53 27.86 -6.13
CA ALA A 117 7.73 26.42 -5.97
C ALA A 117 8.10 25.72 -7.29
N GLY A 118 7.69 26.29 -8.44
CA GLY A 118 8.05 25.80 -9.77
C GLY A 118 9.53 25.98 -10.14
N ASP A 119 10.28 26.85 -9.43
CA ASP A 119 11.70 27.11 -9.66
C ASP A 119 12.61 26.07 -8.98
N ILE A 120 12.01 25.18 -8.19
CA ILE A 120 12.74 24.06 -7.57
C ILE A 120 13.26 23.13 -8.66
N ALA A 121 14.56 22.87 -8.68
CA ALA A 121 15.17 21.87 -9.55
C ALA A 121 14.75 20.47 -9.07
N VAL A 122 13.83 19.85 -9.79
CA VAL A 122 13.32 18.50 -9.51
C VAL A 122 14.03 17.46 -10.36
N THR A 123 14.26 16.28 -9.79
CA THR A 123 14.64 15.08 -10.55
C THR A 123 13.40 14.41 -11.13
N GLY A 124 13.54 13.59 -12.16
CA GLY A 124 12.41 13.00 -12.89
C GLY A 124 11.38 12.22 -12.05
N ASP A 125 11.75 11.85 -10.83
CA ASP A 125 10.89 11.11 -9.89
C ASP A 125 10.09 12.02 -8.94
N ILE A 126 10.22 13.33 -9.06
CA ILE A 126 9.54 14.30 -8.19
C ILE A 126 8.83 15.33 -9.05
N GLU A 127 7.58 15.62 -8.73
CA GLU A 127 6.78 16.63 -9.38
C GLU A 127 6.18 17.59 -8.34
N VAL A 128 6.30 18.91 -8.59
CA VAL A 128 5.65 19.96 -7.81
C VAL A 128 4.29 20.24 -8.42
N MET A 129 3.21 20.05 -7.64
CA MET A 129 1.84 20.19 -8.11
C MET A 129 1.32 21.64 -8.06
N ASN A 130 1.82 22.45 -7.12
CA ASN A 130 1.42 23.84 -6.92
C ASN A 130 2.55 24.82 -7.30
N LYS A 131 2.96 24.77 -8.56
CA LYS A 131 4.12 25.53 -9.11
C LYS A 131 4.02 27.05 -8.91
N ASP A 132 2.80 27.57 -8.83
CA ASP A 132 2.55 29.00 -8.67
C ASP A 132 2.66 29.51 -7.23
N LEU A 133 2.90 28.62 -6.26
CA LEU A 133 3.09 29.00 -4.86
C LEU A 133 4.35 29.86 -4.71
N VAL A 134 4.19 31.08 -4.22
CA VAL A 134 5.31 31.99 -3.94
C VAL A 134 5.98 31.57 -2.62
N ILE A 135 7.28 31.36 -2.66
CA ILE A 135 8.09 31.01 -1.50
C ILE A 135 8.61 32.30 -0.83
N CYS A 136 9.19 33.19 -1.60
CA CYS A 136 9.69 34.49 -1.15
C CYS A 136 9.87 35.48 -2.32
N HIS A 137 10.17 36.73 -1.97
CA HIS A 137 10.50 37.80 -2.91
C HIS A 137 11.96 38.23 -2.75
N LEU A 138 12.67 38.35 -3.84
CA LEU A 138 14.06 38.80 -3.86
C LEU A 138 14.15 40.22 -4.35
N ASP A 139 14.97 41.02 -3.69
CA ASP A 139 15.33 42.37 -4.09
C ASP A 139 16.42 42.32 -5.21
N GLU A 140 16.74 43.50 -5.78
CA GLU A 140 17.75 43.63 -6.82
C GLU A 140 19.13 43.21 -6.31
N GLY A 141 19.74 42.24 -7.03
CA GLY A 141 21.07 41.71 -6.69
C GLY A 141 21.09 40.65 -5.58
N ALA A 142 19.95 40.31 -4.98
CA ALA A 142 19.87 39.22 -4.01
C ALA A 142 19.93 37.84 -4.66
N THR A 143 20.56 36.92 -3.99
CA THR A 143 20.63 35.49 -4.41
C THR A 143 20.14 34.59 -3.28
N LEU A 144 19.32 33.61 -3.64
CA LEU A 144 18.85 32.60 -2.70
C LEU A 144 19.28 31.21 -3.20
N ASN A 145 20.06 30.52 -2.36
CA ASN A 145 20.42 29.12 -2.55
C ASN A 145 19.87 28.29 -1.39
N MET A 146 18.97 27.37 -1.69
CA MET A 146 18.31 26.52 -0.70
C MET A 146 18.33 25.06 -1.14
N GLU A 147 18.74 24.18 -0.25
CA GLU A 147 18.60 22.73 -0.36
C GLU A 147 17.38 22.30 0.45
N LEU A 148 16.49 21.51 -0.17
CA LEU A 148 15.30 20.97 0.47
C LEU A 148 15.42 19.44 0.49
N THR A 149 15.02 18.81 1.58
CA THR A 149 14.92 17.36 1.68
C THR A 149 13.45 16.98 1.72
N ALA A 150 13.02 16.16 0.77
CA ALA A 150 11.66 15.61 0.69
C ALA A 150 11.68 14.13 1.03
N ASP A 151 10.65 13.66 1.73
CA ASP A 151 10.49 12.26 2.10
C ASP A 151 9.02 11.85 1.98
N ILE A 152 8.77 10.53 2.00
CA ILE A 152 7.45 9.93 1.96
C ILE A 152 7.02 9.50 3.37
N GLY A 153 5.80 9.82 3.72
CA GLY A 153 5.27 9.46 5.04
C GLY A 153 3.75 9.45 5.09
N LYS A 154 3.21 9.40 6.30
CA LYS A 154 1.76 9.41 6.57
C LYS A 154 1.42 10.43 7.64
N GLY A 155 0.27 11.09 7.46
CA GLY A 155 -0.28 12.00 8.44
C GLY A 155 0.59 13.24 8.66
N TYR A 156 0.83 13.60 9.92
CA TYR A 156 1.61 14.78 10.32
C TYR A 156 2.79 14.37 11.20
N VAL A 157 3.97 14.87 10.85
CA VAL A 157 5.20 14.67 11.61
C VAL A 157 5.76 16.02 12.01
N PRO A 158 5.92 16.31 13.31
CA PRO A 158 6.47 17.58 13.79
C PRO A 158 7.97 17.71 13.46
N ALA A 159 8.45 18.93 13.27
CA ALA A 159 9.83 19.25 12.92
C ALA A 159 10.87 18.62 13.85
N VAL A 160 10.56 18.53 15.15
CA VAL A 160 11.46 17.90 16.13
C VAL A 160 11.77 16.45 15.78
N SER A 161 10.79 15.71 15.26
CA SER A 161 10.95 14.31 14.84
C SER A 161 11.70 14.18 13.50
N ASN A 162 11.67 15.21 12.68
CA ASN A 162 12.40 15.25 11.40
C ASN A 162 13.87 15.63 11.55
N ARG A 163 14.30 16.01 12.76
CA ARG A 163 15.69 16.37 13.01
C ARG A 163 16.57 15.15 13.18
N PRO A 164 17.56 14.89 12.30
CA PRO A 164 18.52 13.80 12.49
C PRO A 164 19.37 14.02 13.76
N ILE A 165 19.84 12.93 14.37
CA ILE A 165 20.71 12.99 15.56
C ILE A 165 22.00 13.75 15.22
N ASP A 166 22.56 13.54 14.04
CA ASP A 166 23.78 14.20 13.54
C ASP A 166 23.44 15.32 12.54
N ALA A 167 22.44 16.16 12.88
CA ALA A 167 22.04 17.24 12.00
C ALA A 167 23.21 18.24 11.75
N PRO A 168 23.54 18.53 10.49
CA PRO A 168 24.57 19.52 10.18
C PRO A 168 24.12 20.91 10.62
N ILE A 169 25.09 21.78 10.93
CA ILE A 169 24.83 23.17 11.30
C ILE A 169 24.10 23.86 10.14
N GLY A 170 23.04 24.62 10.46
CA GLY A 170 22.21 25.31 9.47
C GLY A 170 21.10 24.47 8.86
N LEU A 171 20.93 23.21 9.28
CA LEU A 171 19.74 22.42 8.91
C LEU A 171 18.53 22.87 9.75
N ILE A 172 17.49 23.33 9.08
CA ILE A 172 16.22 23.73 9.67
C ILE A 172 15.20 22.62 9.41
N PRO A 173 14.76 21.89 10.46
CA PRO A 173 13.72 20.88 10.30
C PRO A 173 12.37 21.57 10.09
N VAL A 174 11.55 20.97 9.24
CA VAL A 174 10.21 21.47 8.88
C VAL A 174 9.15 20.47 9.31
N ASP A 175 8.02 20.96 9.80
CA ASP A 175 6.86 20.10 10.03
C ASP A 175 6.35 19.53 8.71
N SER A 176 6.22 18.23 8.62
CA SER A 176 5.81 17.55 7.41
C SER A 176 4.35 17.17 7.45
N LEU A 177 3.55 17.68 6.52
CA LEU A 177 2.16 17.30 6.30
C LEU A 177 2.09 16.39 5.09
N TYR A 178 2.16 15.08 5.34
CA TYR A 178 2.19 14.06 4.29
C TYR A 178 0.82 13.77 3.69
N SER A 179 -0.29 14.08 4.42
CA SER A 179 -1.62 13.77 3.94
C SER A 179 -1.93 14.52 2.63
N PRO A 180 -2.24 13.82 1.52
CA PRO A 180 -2.64 14.45 0.27
C PRO A 180 -4.05 15.03 0.35
N VAL A 181 -4.82 14.69 1.37
CA VAL A 181 -6.20 15.14 1.58
C VAL A 181 -6.20 16.35 2.52
N ARG A 182 -6.68 17.47 2.03
CA ARG A 182 -6.76 18.75 2.75
C ARG A 182 -8.00 18.85 3.60
N GLN A 183 -9.15 18.47 3.03
CA GLN A 183 -10.43 18.58 3.70
C GLN A 183 -11.36 17.44 3.32
N VAL A 184 -12.06 16.91 4.34
CA VAL A 184 -13.14 15.92 4.16
C VAL A 184 -14.32 16.36 5.00
N SER A 185 -15.48 16.48 4.35
CA SER A 185 -16.76 16.69 5.02
C SER A 185 -17.78 15.68 4.51
N TYR A 186 -18.68 15.25 5.36
CA TYR A 186 -19.78 14.37 4.95
C TYR A 186 -21.10 14.84 5.56
N LYS A 187 -22.18 14.55 4.83
CA LYS A 187 -23.56 14.79 5.25
C LYS A 187 -24.36 13.53 5.00
N VAL A 188 -25.24 13.21 5.95
CA VAL A 188 -26.19 12.10 5.82
C VAL A 188 -27.59 12.70 5.77
N ASP A 189 -28.29 12.42 4.69
CA ASP A 189 -29.69 12.81 4.46
C ASP A 189 -30.52 11.52 4.33
N ASN A 190 -31.86 11.65 4.43
CA ASN A 190 -32.74 10.51 4.19
C ASN A 190 -32.88 10.25 2.69
N ALA A 191 -32.86 8.98 2.32
CA ALA A 191 -33.14 8.50 0.96
C ALA A 191 -34.49 7.77 0.94
N ARG A 192 -35.13 7.77 -0.24
CA ARG A 192 -36.40 7.09 -0.47
C ARG A 192 -36.24 5.91 -1.42
N VAL A 193 -36.74 4.75 -1.00
CA VAL A 193 -36.86 3.58 -1.88
C VAL A 193 -38.33 3.15 -1.97
N GLY A 194 -38.96 3.43 -3.09
CA GLY A 194 -40.39 3.16 -3.25
C GLY A 194 -41.25 3.99 -2.31
N GLN A 195 -41.93 3.34 -1.35
CA GLN A 195 -42.76 3.99 -0.33
C GLN A 195 -42.01 4.22 0.99
N GLU A 196 -40.82 3.63 1.16
CA GLU A 196 -40.05 3.69 2.40
C GLU A 196 -39.06 4.86 2.38
N LEU A 197 -38.97 5.59 3.50
CA LEU A 197 -38.09 6.75 3.68
C LEU A 197 -36.93 6.50 4.66
N ASP A 198 -36.79 5.25 5.12
CA ASP A 198 -35.86 4.85 6.20
C ASP A 198 -34.44 4.47 5.70
N TYR A 199 -34.04 4.99 4.54
CA TYR A 199 -32.71 4.77 4.02
C TYR A 199 -31.85 6.03 4.15
N ASP A 200 -30.53 5.81 4.23
CA ASP A 200 -29.54 6.89 4.29
C ASP A 200 -29.03 7.24 2.88
N LYS A 201 -28.76 8.53 2.68
CA LYS A 201 -27.98 9.08 1.58
C LYS A 201 -26.72 9.69 2.14
N LEU A 202 -25.58 9.14 1.81
CA LEU A 202 -24.27 9.69 2.17
C LEU A 202 -23.77 10.61 1.06
N SER A 203 -23.46 11.84 1.40
CA SER A 203 -22.76 12.80 0.56
C SER A 203 -21.40 13.10 1.18
N LEU A 204 -20.32 12.66 0.58
CA LEU A 204 -18.94 12.83 1.04
C LEU A 204 -18.21 13.79 0.12
N VAL A 205 -17.74 14.92 0.64
CA VAL A 205 -16.95 15.92 -0.10
C VAL A 205 -15.49 15.76 0.28
N VAL A 206 -14.65 15.55 -0.70
CA VAL A 206 -13.20 15.36 -0.52
C VAL A 206 -12.46 16.44 -1.33
N GLU A 207 -11.49 17.08 -0.67
CA GLU A 207 -10.61 18.07 -1.28
C GLU A 207 -9.16 17.65 -1.06
N THR A 208 -8.41 17.51 -2.16
CA THR A 208 -7.00 17.11 -2.17
C THR A 208 -6.09 18.27 -2.54
N ASP A 209 -4.80 18.10 -2.35
CA ASP A 209 -3.77 19.05 -2.78
C ASP A 209 -3.43 18.95 -4.28
N GLY A 210 -3.98 17.96 -4.98
CA GLY A 210 -3.76 17.69 -6.40
C GLY A 210 -2.69 16.62 -6.67
N THR A 211 -2.00 16.11 -5.65
CA THR A 211 -1.05 14.98 -5.79
C THR A 211 -1.77 13.67 -6.08
N VAL A 212 -2.96 13.50 -5.50
CA VAL A 212 -3.86 12.36 -5.71
C VAL A 212 -5.24 12.91 -6.10
N THR A 213 -5.92 12.24 -7.02
CA THR A 213 -7.30 12.62 -7.35
C THR A 213 -8.24 12.27 -6.20
N PRO A 214 -9.35 12.99 -6.00
CA PRO A 214 -10.32 12.66 -4.95
C PRO A 214 -10.88 11.24 -5.09
N GLU A 215 -11.02 10.74 -6.32
CA GLU A 215 -11.52 9.40 -6.63
C GLU A 215 -10.55 8.33 -6.15
N ASP A 216 -9.27 8.47 -6.49
CA ASP A 216 -8.22 7.56 -6.04
C ASP A 216 -8.06 7.61 -4.52
N ALA A 217 -8.12 8.80 -3.92
CA ALA A 217 -8.03 8.95 -2.46
C ALA A 217 -9.13 8.16 -1.74
N VAL A 218 -10.39 8.27 -2.22
CA VAL A 218 -11.52 7.51 -1.65
C VAL A 218 -11.35 6.01 -1.90
N ALA A 219 -10.88 5.60 -3.08
CA ALA A 219 -10.62 4.20 -3.41
C ALA A 219 -9.55 3.59 -2.48
N TYR A 220 -8.42 4.28 -2.27
CA TYR A 220 -7.38 3.85 -1.33
C TYR A 220 -7.88 3.77 0.11
N ALA A 221 -8.65 4.77 0.56
CA ALA A 221 -9.22 4.76 1.90
C ALA A 221 -10.19 3.59 2.10
N ALA A 222 -11.04 3.31 1.12
CA ALA A 222 -11.96 2.18 1.14
C ALA A 222 -11.21 0.84 1.14
N ARG A 223 -10.12 0.71 0.37
CA ARG A 223 -9.27 -0.48 0.34
C ARG A 223 -8.60 -0.73 1.68
N ILE A 224 -8.04 0.31 2.31
CA ILE A 224 -7.44 0.21 3.65
C ILE A 224 -8.47 -0.30 4.67
N LEU A 225 -9.70 0.24 4.65
CA LEU A 225 -10.77 -0.22 5.53
C LEU A 225 -11.14 -1.68 5.25
N GLN A 226 -11.27 -2.07 3.99
CA GLN A 226 -11.57 -3.44 3.60
C GLN A 226 -10.51 -4.41 4.10
N ASP A 227 -9.23 -4.11 3.90
CA ASP A 227 -8.11 -4.96 4.33
C ASP A 227 -8.08 -5.12 5.86
N GLN A 228 -8.30 -4.02 6.60
CA GLN A 228 -8.37 -4.08 8.05
C GLN A 228 -9.58 -4.89 8.57
N LEU A 229 -10.73 -4.79 7.90
CA LEU A 229 -11.93 -5.53 8.27
C LEU A 229 -11.84 -7.02 7.92
N THR A 230 -11.02 -7.41 6.96
CA THR A 230 -10.81 -8.81 6.57
C THR A 230 -10.38 -9.68 7.75
N LEU A 231 -9.59 -9.13 8.68
CA LEU A 231 -9.16 -9.83 9.90
C LEU A 231 -10.32 -10.26 10.82
N PHE A 232 -11.46 -9.60 10.72
CA PHE A 232 -12.65 -9.87 11.54
C PHE A 232 -13.64 -10.81 10.86
N VAL A 233 -13.40 -11.15 9.59
CA VAL A 233 -14.28 -12.04 8.82
C VAL A 233 -13.73 -13.47 8.93
N HIS A 234 -14.24 -14.22 9.92
CA HIS A 234 -13.91 -15.62 10.17
C HIS A 234 -15.13 -16.50 9.88
N PHE A 235 -15.44 -16.71 8.61
CA PHE A 235 -16.46 -17.68 8.21
C PHE A 235 -15.77 -18.89 7.59
N GLU A 236 -16.04 -20.08 8.14
CA GLU A 236 -15.55 -21.36 7.59
C GLU A 236 -16.26 -21.75 6.28
N ASP A 237 -17.35 -21.08 5.95
CA ASP A 237 -18.10 -21.33 4.72
C ASP A 237 -17.37 -20.64 3.54
N GLY A 238 -16.94 -21.45 2.57
CA GLY A 238 -16.23 -21.05 1.36
C GLY A 238 -16.93 -19.94 0.56
N ILE A 239 -16.79 -18.72 1.03
CA ILE A 239 -17.03 -17.55 0.18
C ILE A 239 -15.82 -17.51 -0.76
N PRO A 240 -16.02 -17.61 -2.08
CA PRO A 240 -14.94 -17.31 -3.01
C PRO A 240 -14.44 -15.91 -2.63
N GLN A 241 -13.19 -15.77 -2.25
CA GLN A 241 -12.59 -14.44 -2.12
C GLN A 241 -12.90 -13.72 -3.43
N PRO A 242 -13.50 -12.52 -3.39
CA PRO A 242 -13.65 -11.76 -4.61
C PRO A 242 -12.24 -11.59 -5.16
N ALA A 243 -12.00 -12.17 -6.33
CA ALA A 243 -10.79 -11.92 -7.08
C ALA A 243 -10.62 -10.40 -7.10
N SER A 244 -9.55 -9.91 -6.51
CA SER A 244 -9.23 -8.49 -6.51
C SER A 244 -9.36 -7.99 -7.94
N PRO A 245 -10.17 -6.96 -8.25
CA PRO A 245 -10.16 -6.38 -9.57
C PRO A 245 -8.75 -5.79 -9.76
N MET A 246 -7.92 -6.48 -10.51
CA MET A 246 -6.68 -5.94 -11.03
C MET A 246 -7.04 -4.72 -11.87
N ILE A 247 -6.86 -3.54 -11.30
CA ILE A 247 -6.80 -2.30 -12.07
C ILE A 247 -5.53 -2.45 -12.91
N GLY A 248 -5.72 -2.47 -14.22
CA GLY A 248 -4.67 -2.73 -15.18
C GLY A 248 -3.59 -1.65 -15.16
N LEU A 249 -2.55 -1.93 -14.41
CA LEU A 249 -1.19 -1.60 -14.79
C LEU A 249 -0.62 -2.89 -15.35
N ALA A 250 -0.09 -2.84 -16.55
CA ALA A 250 0.59 -3.95 -17.18
C ALA A 250 1.72 -4.42 -16.25
N ALA A 251 1.35 -5.23 -15.25
CA ALA A 251 2.29 -5.97 -14.46
C ALA A 251 2.80 -7.09 -15.37
N GLN A 252 4.08 -7.10 -15.59
CA GLN A 252 4.77 -8.28 -16.02
C GLN A 252 4.36 -9.42 -15.09
N PRO A 253 4.13 -10.65 -15.58
CA PRO A 253 3.70 -11.75 -14.74
C PRO A 253 4.75 -11.96 -13.65
N GLU A 254 4.34 -11.86 -12.38
CA GLU A 254 5.14 -12.32 -11.26
C GLU A 254 5.26 -13.85 -11.37
N GLU A 255 6.32 -14.29 -12.03
CA GLU A 255 6.74 -15.69 -12.13
C GLU A 255 7.22 -16.26 -10.79
N SER A 256 7.17 -15.50 -9.67
CA SER A 256 7.86 -15.89 -8.45
C SER A 256 7.18 -17.01 -7.67
N ASP A 257 5.86 -17.00 -7.47
CA ASP A 257 5.21 -17.96 -6.57
C ASP A 257 4.91 -19.31 -7.24
N ALA A 258 4.47 -19.29 -8.50
CA ALA A 258 4.27 -20.52 -9.27
C ALA A 258 5.61 -21.21 -9.57
N ASN A 259 6.67 -20.44 -9.84
CA ASN A 259 8.03 -20.96 -10.04
C ASN A 259 8.66 -21.46 -8.74
N GLN A 260 8.40 -20.85 -7.59
CA GLN A 260 8.87 -21.36 -6.29
C GLN A 260 8.14 -22.67 -5.92
N LEU A 261 6.83 -22.73 -6.10
CA LEU A 261 6.06 -23.95 -5.87
C LEU A 261 6.54 -25.09 -6.77
N ASN A 262 6.76 -24.84 -8.05
CA ASN A 262 7.33 -25.82 -9.00
C ASN A 262 8.76 -26.25 -8.63
N ARG A 263 9.59 -25.36 -8.09
CA ARG A 263 10.94 -25.68 -7.62
C ARG A 263 10.93 -26.62 -6.41
N TYR A 264 10.01 -26.45 -5.47
CA TYR A 264 9.87 -27.35 -4.32
C TYR A 264 9.36 -28.73 -4.73
N LEU A 265 8.42 -28.80 -5.67
CA LEU A 265 7.87 -30.07 -6.13
C LEU A 265 8.88 -30.94 -6.86
N LEU A 266 9.85 -30.34 -7.55
CA LEU A 266 10.92 -31.01 -8.30
C LEU A 266 12.09 -31.51 -7.41
N LYS A 267 12.14 -31.10 -6.13
CA LYS A 267 13.14 -31.59 -5.20
C LYS A 267 12.93 -33.05 -4.83
N LYS A 268 14.03 -33.74 -4.54
CA LYS A 268 13.97 -35.15 -4.11
C LYS A 268 13.52 -35.25 -2.66
N VAL A 269 12.76 -36.28 -2.35
CA VAL A 269 12.29 -36.57 -0.98
C VAL A 269 13.47 -36.80 -0.02
N ASP A 270 14.64 -37.21 -0.52
CA ASP A 270 15.86 -37.38 0.24
C ASP A 270 16.45 -36.06 0.80
N GLU A 271 16.06 -34.91 0.22
CA GLU A 271 16.48 -33.58 0.70
C GLU A 271 15.62 -33.09 1.87
N LEU A 272 14.51 -33.77 2.15
CA LEU A 272 13.70 -33.48 3.31
C LEU A 272 14.41 -34.05 4.56
N GLU A 273 14.52 -33.26 5.61
CA GLU A 273 15.06 -33.65 6.90
C GLU A 273 14.14 -34.66 7.63
N LEU A 274 13.93 -35.83 7.00
CA LEU A 274 13.10 -36.90 7.53
C LEU A 274 13.92 -37.92 8.28
N SER A 275 13.31 -38.62 9.24
CA SER A 275 13.95 -39.75 9.87
C SER A 275 14.29 -40.86 8.86
N VAL A 276 15.37 -41.58 9.06
CA VAL A 276 15.84 -42.70 8.18
C VAL A 276 14.73 -43.70 7.91
N ARG A 277 13.84 -43.91 8.88
CA ARG A 277 12.70 -44.80 8.74
C ARG A 277 11.63 -44.25 7.79
N SER A 278 11.32 -42.98 7.92
CA SER A 278 10.34 -42.31 7.03
C SER A 278 10.85 -42.23 5.59
N ALA A 279 12.13 -41.87 5.40
CA ALA A 279 12.77 -41.83 4.09
C ALA A 279 12.79 -43.19 3.38
N ASN A 280 13.14 -44.27 4.12
CA ASN A 280 13.14 -45.64 3.56
C ASN A 280 11.73 -46.12 3.17
N CYS A 281 10.71 -45.76 3.94
CA CYS A 281 9.34 -46.11 3.59
C CYS A 281 8.87 -45.43 2.29
N LEU A 282 9.24 -44.15 2.08
CA LEU A 282 8.91 -43.41 0.85
C LEU A 282 9.65 -44.02 -0.37
N LYS A 283 10.90 -44.39 -0.24
CA LYS A 283 11.67 -45.08 -1.29
C LYS A 283 11.06 -46.43 -1.69
N ASN A 284 10.60 -47.20 -0.73
CA ASN A 284 9.97 -48.50 -0.98
C ASN A 284 8.61 -48.34 -1.75
N ASP A 285 7.97 -47.20 -1.63
CA ASP A 285 6.71 -46.88 -2.32
C ASP A 285 6.93 -46.12 -3.65
N ASN A 286 8.19 -46.08 -4.13
CA ASN A 286 8.62 -45.41 -5.35
C ASN A 286 8.28 -43.88 -5.40
N ILE A 287 8.19 -43.21 -4.26
CA ILE A 287 8.00 -41.79 -4.15
C ILE A 287 9.37 -41.12 -4.17
N ILE A 288 9.74 -40.51 -5.31
CA ILE A 288 11.07 -39.93 -5.54
C ILE A 288 11.06 -38.42 -5.34
N TYR A 289 10.04 -37.74 -5.82
CA TYR A 289 9.90 -36.30 -5.79
C TYR A 289 8.87 -35.84 -4.77
N ILE A 290 9.03 -34.62 -4.25
CA ILE A 290 8.06 -34.01 -3.33
C ILE A 290 6.68 -33.90 -3.99
N GLY A 291 6.61 -33.65 -5.30
CA GLY A 291 5.36 -33.61 -6.04
C GLY A 291 4.58 -34.95 -6.02
N ASP A 292 5.28 -36.08 -6.07
CA ASP A 292 4.65 -37.40 -5.94
C ASP A 292 4.07 -37.61 -4.55
N LEU A 293 4.79 -37.12 -3.53
CA LEU A 293 4.38 -37.21 -2.12
C LEU A 293 3.13 -36.39 -1.85
N VAL A 294 3.07 -35.18 -2.39
CA VAL A 294 1.97 -34.22 -2.13
C VAL A 294 0.66 -34.71 -2.76
N GLN A 295 0.70 -35.44 -3.88
CA GLN A 295 -0.49 -36.03 -4.49
C GLN A 295 -1.08 -37.21 -3.69
N LYS A 296 -0.29 -37.88 -2.85
CA LYS A 296 -0.77 -38.98 -2.02
C LYS A 296 -1.65 -38.48 -0.90
N THR A 297 -2.78 -39.17 -0.71
CA THR A 297 -3.67 -38.91 0.43
C THR A 297 -3.14 -39.53 1.72
N GLU A 298 -3.53 -39.04 2.88
CA GLU A 298 -3.17 -39.62 4.18
C GLU A 298 -3.57 -41.08 4.31
N ALA A 299 -4.72 -41.43 3.73
CA ALA A 299 -5.24 -42.80 3.75
C ALA A 299 -4.38 -43.77 2.90
N GLU A 300 -3.82 -43.29 1.80
CA GLU A 300 -2.89 -44.05 0.96
C GLU A 300 -1.54 -44.25 1.64
N MET A 301 -1.01 -43.18 2.25
CA MET A 301 0.23 -43.25 3.02
C MET A 301 0.16 -44.23 4.20
N LEU A 302 -0.96 -44.33 4.90
CA LEU A 302 -1.16 -45.28 5.99
C LEU A 302 -1.36 -46.72 5.50
N ARG A 303 -1.59 -46.98 4.22
CA ARG A 303 -1.65 -48.33 3.62
C ARG A 303 -0.28 -48.87 3.29
N THR A 304 0.75 -48.02 3.22
CA THR A 304 2.13 -48.44 2.94
C THR A 304 2.67 -49.27 4.07
N PRO A 305 3.27 -50.45 3.81
CA PRO A 305 3.81 -51.33 4.84
C PRO A 305 4.92 -50.62 5.65
N ASN A 306 4.89 -50.77 6.96
CA ASN A 306 5.82 -50.15 7.91
C ASN A 306 5.74 -48.63 8.07
N PHE A 307 4.71 -47.97 7.49
CA PHE A 307 4.47 -46.56 7.65
C PHE A 307 3.50 -46.29 8.83
N GLY A 308 3.94 -45.51 9.83
CA GLY A 308 3.17 -45.27 11.04
C GLY A 308 2.70 -43.84 11.18
N ARG A 309 1.74 -43.60 12.12
CA ARG A 309 1.20 -42.26 12.40
C ARG A 309 2.28 -41.23 12.79
N LYS A 310 3.39 -41.65 13.40
CA LYS A 310 4.53 -40.78 13.75
C LYS A 310 5.22 -40.26 12.49
N SER A 311 5.50 -41.13 11.51
CA SER A 311 6.09 -40.76 10.23
C SER A 311 5.17 -39.86 9.41
N LEU A 312 3.83 -40.08 9.47
CA LEU A 312 2.86 -39.21 8.83
C LEU A 312 2.87 -37.80 9.39
N ASN A 313 2.93 -37.67 10.72
CA ASN A 313 2.97 -36.35 11.37
C ASN A 313 4.28 -35.59 11.04
N GLU A 314 5.41 -36.30 11.04
CA GLU A 314 6.73 -35.79 10.66
C GLU A 314 6.68 -35.21 9.23
N ILE A 315 6.15 -35.96 8.28
CA ILE A 315 6.00 -35.52 6.88
C ILE A 315 5.06 -34.32 6.77
N LYS A 316 3.94 -34.33 7.48
CA LYS A 316 3.01 -33.21 7.51
C LYS A 316 3.65 -31.92 8.03
N GLU A 317 4.46 -32.01 9.06
CA GLU A 317 5.15 -30.89 9.66
C GLU A 317 6.18 -30.29 8.68
N VAL A 318 6.97 -31.13 8.01
CA VAL A 318 7.94 -30.71 7.01
C VAL A 318 7.25 -30.12 5.77
N LEU A 319 6.19 -30.73 5.24
CA LEU A 319 5.43 -30.20 4.12
C LEU A 319 4.76 -28.86 4.48
N SER A 320 4.20 -28.74 5.69
CA SER A 320 3.57 -27.49 6.18
C SER A 320 4.56 -26.34 6.23
N SER A 321 5.84 -26.58 6.62
CA SER A 321 6.89 -25.56 6.64
C SER A 321 7.21 -25.02 5.24
N MET A 322 6.94 -25.80 4.18
CA MET A 322 7.09 -25.44 2.77
C MET A 322 5.79 -24.95 2.11
N GLY A 323 4.71 -24.79 2.88
CA GLY A 323 3.40 -24.40 2.36
C GLY A 323 2.67 -25.51 1.58
N LEU A 324 3.12 -26.76 1.68
CA LEU A 324 2.57 -27.92 0.98
C LEU A 324 1.68 -28.78 1.90
N ARG A 325 0.75 -29.55 1.33
CA ARG A 325 -0.13 -30.47 2.06
C ARG A 325 -0.28 -31.77 1.29
N LEU A 326 -0.52 -32.88 2.00
CA LEU A 326 -0.90 -34.16 1.38
C LEU A 326 -2.29 -34.07 0.76
N GLY A 327 -2.48 -34.74 -0.40
CA GLY A 327 -3.74 -34.75 -1.10
C GLY A 327 -4.00 -33.51 -1.96
N MET A 328 -2.96 -32.74 -2.32
CA MET A 328 -3.09 -31.63 -3.27
C MET A 328 -3.17 -32.18 -4.71
N ASP A 329 -4.12 -31.68 -5.47
CA ASP A 329 -4.23 -31.95 -6.92
C ASP A 329 -3.32 -30.99 -7.67
N ILE A 330 -2.29 -31.50 -8.33
CA ILE A 330 -1.33 -30.71 -9.11
C ILE A 330 -1.60 -30.97 -10.58
N PRO A 331 -2.24 -30.04 -11.30
CA PRO A 331 -2.53 -30.22 -12.72
C PRO A 331 -1.23 -30.35 -13.53
N GLY A 332 -1.11 -31.44 -14.28
CA GLY A 332 0.06 -31.69 -15.15
C GLY A 332 1.25 -32.36 -14.47
N TRP A 333 1.10 -32.91 -13.25
CA TRP A 333 2.13 -33.74 -12.61
C TRP A 333 1.89 -35.23 -12.92
N PRO A 334 2.96 -36.04 -13.20
CA PRO A 334 4.36 -35.65 -13.42
C PRO A 334 4.58 -35.04 -14.80
N PRO A 335 5.47 -34.04 -14.95
CA PRO A 335 5.84 -33.50 -16.26
C PRO A 335 6.64 -34.52 -17.08
N GLU A 336 6.48 -34.53 -18.42
CA GLU A 336 7.16 -35.48 -19.29
C GLU A 336 8.70 -35.49 -19.17
N ASN A 337 9.31 -34.39 -18.70
CA ASN A 337 10.76 -34.20 -18.60
C ASN A 337 11.24 -33.93 -17.15
N ILE A 338 10.64 -34.61 -16.15
CA ILE A 338 10.91 -34.37 -14.73
C ILE A 338 12.39 -34.51 -14.35
N GLU A 339 13.11 -35.50 -14.93
CA GLU A 339 14.54 -35.74 -14.66
C GLU A 339 15.46 -34.63 -15.20
N GLU A 340 15.14 -34.05 -16.37
CA GLU A 340 15.90 -32.94 -16.92
C GLU A 340 15.67 -31.66 -16.16
N MET A 341 14.45 -31.42 -15.72
CA MET A 341 14.10 -30.26 -14.91
C MET A 341 14.74 -30.31 -13.52
N ALA A 342 14.75 -31.49 -12.89
CA ALA A 342 15.40 -31.70 -11.60
C ALA A 342 16.94 -31.50 -11.70
N LYS A 343 17.60 -32.00 -12.76
CA LYS A 343 19.04 -31.79 -12.98
C LYS A 343 19.40 -30.33 -13.23
N LYS A 344 18.58 -29.57 -13.96
CA LYS A 344 18.77 -28.12 -14.13
C LYS A 344 18.70 -27.39 -12.80
N LEU A 345 17.75 -27.76 -11.95
CA LEU A 345 17.57 -27.18 -10.63
C LEU A 345 18.76 -27.48 -9.70
N GLU A 346 19.28 -28.71 -9.75
CA GLU A 346 20.51 -29.09 -8.99
C GLU A 346 21.73 -28.28 -9.47
N GLN A 347 21.85 -27.99 -10.77
CA GLN A 347 22.95 -27.18 -11.32
C GLN A 347 22.84 -25.69 -10.97
N GLU A 348 21.63 -25.14 -10.92
CA GLU A 348 21.39 -23.76 -10.49
C GLU A 348 21.65 -23.53 -8.99
N LEU A 349 21.53 -24.57 -8.15
CA LEU A 349 21.79 -24.50 -6.71
C LEU A 349 23.28 -24.68 -6.33
N LEU A 350 24.11 -25.20 -7.26
CA LEU A 350 25.54 -25.44 -7.07
C LEU A 350 26.45 -24.39 -7.71
N GLY A 351 25.91 -23.42 -8.44
CA GLY A 351 26.65 -22.30 -9.06
C GLY A 351 26.33 -20.97 -8.41
#